data_2d3f9fd169b6c842ff6dbed95f6a5495
#
_entry.id   2d3f9fd169b6c842ff6dbed95f6a5495
#
_cell.length_a   1.000
_cell.length_b   1.000
_cell.length_c   1.000
_cell.angle_alpha   90.00
_cell.angle_beta   90.00
_cell.angle_gamma   90.00
#
_symmetry.space_group_name_H-M   'P 1'
#
loop_
_entity.id
_entity.type
_entity.pdbx_description
1 polymer ?
#
loop_
_entity_poly.entity_id
_entity_poly.type
_entity_poly.pdbx_seq_one_letter_code
_entity_poly.pdbx_strand_id
1 'polypeptide(L)'
;MKGKNIFIVRTDFLCNGDDCSNGIQAYQEKEDAQKYFNELVAKEKKELKNKEEWVISEDSEYSFEAYEDGYYYDNHSVVRLMTIKIQ
;
A
#
# COMPACT_ATOMS: atom_id res chain seq x y z
N MET A 1 22.33 22.42 -3.84
CA MET A 1 22.36 21.00 -3.56
C MET A 1 21.56 20.25 -4.63
N LYS A 2 22.13 19.21 -5.17
CA LYS A 2 21.40 18.42 -6.15
C LYS A 2 20.22 17.72 -5.50
N GLY A 3 19.26 17.35 -6.31
CA GLY A 3 18.01 16.84 -5.87
C GLY A 3 18.11 15.69 -4.88
N LYS A 4 17.23 15.73 -3.93
CA LYS A 4 17.03 14.63 -2.98
C LYS A 4 15.81 13.85 -3.40
N ASN A 5 15.82 12.58 -3.07
CA ASN A 5 14.63 11.76 -3.23
C ASN A 5 13.90 11.68 -1.89
N ILE A 6 12.60 11.74 -1.95
CA ILE A 6 11.73 11.45 -0.82
C ILE A 6 10.94 10.20 -1.20
N PHE A 7 10.85 9.27 -0.27
CA PHE A 7 10.15 8.01 -0.47
C PHE A 7 8.85 8.05 0.31
N ILE A 8 7.75 7.81 -0.37
CA ILE A 8 6.41 7.92 0.21
C ILE A 8 5.74 6.56 0.18
N VAL A 9 5.26 6.13 1.34
CA VAL A 9 4.40 4.95 1.42
C VAL A 9 2.98 5.45 1.59
N ARG A 10 2.14 5.14 0.62
CA ARG A 10 0.74 5.53 0.60
C ARG A 10 -0.15 4.32 0.82
N THR A 11 -1.15 4.48 1.66
CA THR A 11 -2.15 3.44 1.92
C THR A 11 -3.54 3.98 1.65
N ASP A 12 -4.36 3.16 0.99
CA ASP A 12 -5.77 3.45 0.75
C ASP A 12 -6.56 2.17 1.02
N PHE A 13 -7.44 2.20 2.01
CA PHE A 13 -8.28 1.06 2.34
C PHE A 13 -9.75 1.47 2.29
N LEU A 14 -10.54 0.74 1.52
CA LEU A 14 -11.98 0.91 1.43
C LEU A 14 -12.66 -0.23 2.18
N CYS A 15 -13.66 0.11 2.99
CA CYS A 15 -14.46 -0.85 3.72
C CYS A 15 -15.93 -0.52 3.50
N ASN A 16 -16.67 -1.43 2.85
CA ASN A 16 -18.09 -1.25 2.55
C ASN A 16 -18.38 0.06 1.81
N GLY A 17 -17.51 0.43 0.89
CA GLY A 17 -17.66 1.63 0.08
C GLY A 17 -17.14 2.92 0.70
N ASP A 18 -16.74 2.88 1.96
CA ASP A 18 -16.22 4.05 2.66
C ASP A 18 -14.71 3.93 2.90
N ASP A 19 -14.01 5.04 2.93
CA ASP A 19 -12.61 5.07 3.28
C ASP A 19 -12.44 4.69 4.75
N CYS A 20 -11.87 3.52 5.02
CA CYS A 20 -11.65 3.13 6.41
C CYS A 20 -10.25 3.47 6.92
N SER A 21 -9.31 3.67 6.03
CA SER A 21 -7.96 4.10 6.42
C SER A 21 -7.22 4.64 5.21
N ASN A 22 -6.74 5.86 5.31
CA ASN A 22 -5.89 6.47 4.31
C ASN A 22 -4.67 7.02 5.02
N GLY A 23 -3.50 6.83 4.43
CA GLY A 23 -2.29 7.32 5.05
C GLY A 23 -1.21 7.64 4.05
N ILE A 24 -0.34 8.57 4.43
CA ILE A 24 0.86 8.90 3.69
C ILE A 24 1.97 9.06 4.71
N GLN A 25 3.05 8.30 4.52
CA GLN A 25 4.27 8.43 5.33
C GLN A 25 5.44 8.75 4.41
N ALA A 26 6.20 9.77 4.77
CA ALA A 26 7.35 10.20 3.99
C ALA A 26 8.65 9.83 4.71
N TYR A 27 9.62 9.39 3.93
CA TYR A 27 10.93 8.98 4.43
C TYR A 27 12.04 9.57 3.59
N GLN A 28 13.14 9.91 4.23
CA GLN A 28 14.33 10.39 3.52
C GLN A 28 15.17 9.23 3.02
N GLU A 29 15.09 8.08 3.68
CA GLU A 29 15.86 6.90 3.33
C GLU A 29 14.98 5.84 2.70
N LYS A 30 15.41 5.32 1.55
CA LYS A 30 14.68 4.28 0.84
C LYS A 30 14.49 3.03 1.71
N GLU A 31 15.51 2.67 2.47
CA GLU A 31 15.46 1.47 3.31
C GLU A 31 14.35 1.53 4.35
N ASP A 32 14.16 2.71 4.96
CA ASP A 32 13.12 2.89 5.95
C ASP A 32 11.74 2.80 5.33
N ALA A 33 11.57 3.43 4.16
CA ALA A 33 10.31 3.37 3.42
C ALA A 33 9.99 1.95 2.97
N GLN A 34 11.00 1.23 2.46
CA GLN A 34 10.83 -0.14 2.00
C GLN A 34 10.44 -1.06 3.14
N LYS A 35 11.08 -0.87 4.30
CA LYS A 35 10.77 -1.66 5.50
C LYS A 35 9.33 -1.46 5.92
N TYR A 36 8.87 -0.23 5.96
CA TYR A 36 7.48 0.09 6.33
C TYR A 36 6.50 -0.49 5.32
N PHE A 37 6.79 -0.30 4.04
CA PHE A 37 5.98 -0.88 2.96
C PHE A 37 5.87 -2.40 3.11
N ASN A 38 6.99 -3.07 3.31
CA ASN A 38 7.02 -4.52 3.46
C ASN A 38 6.22 -4.99 4.68
N GLU A 39 6.30 -4.26 5.78
CA GLU A 39 5.55 -4.58 7.00
C GLU A 39 4.04 -4.44 6.78
N LEU A 40 3.62 -3.38 6.07
CA LEU A 40 2.21 -3.19 5.76
C LEU A 40 1.67 -4.27 4.84
N VAL A 41 2.43 -4.62 3.81
CA VAL A 41 2.03 -5.67 2.87
C VAL A 41 1.95 -7.02 3.57
N ALA A 42 2.93 -7.33 4.41
CA ALA A 42 2.93 -8.59 5.16
C ALA A 42 1.71 -8.68 6.10
N LYS A 43 1.36 -7.58 6.74
CA LYS A 43 0.19 -7.50 7.60
C LYS A 43 -1.09 -7.73 6.81
N GLU A 44 -1.22 -7.08 5.65
CA GLU A 44 -2.38 -7.25 4.77
C GLU A 44 -2.50 -8.69 4.29
N LYS A 45 -1.41 -9.29 3.83
CA LYS A 45 -1.43 -10.69 3.38
C LYS A 45 -1.86 -11.62 4.48
N LYS A 46 -1.42 -11.37 5.70
CA LYS A 46 -1.81 -12.17 6.86
C LYS A 46 -3.30 -12.06 7.15
N GLU A 47 -3.85 -10.85 7.06
CA GLU A 47 -5.29 -10.64 7.26
C GLU A 47 -6.11 -11.28 6.14
N LEU A 48 -5.62 -11.24 4.91
CA LEU A 48 -6.32 -11.81 3.76
C LEU A 48 -6.22 -13.33 3.67
N LYS A 49 -5.29 -13.94 4.38
CA LYS A 49 -5.06 -15.39 4.31
C LYS A 49 -6.29 -16.25 4.57
N ASN A 50 -7.18 -15.77 5.44
CA ASN A 50 -8.40 -16.47 5.79
C ASN A 50 -9.64 -15.97 5.05
N LYS A 51 -9.44 -15.09 4.07
CA LYS A 51 -10.52 -14.50 3.28
C LYS A 51 -10.45 -15.01 1.86
N GLU A 52 -11.16 -16.08 1.59
CA GLU A 52 -11.12 -16.77 0.29
C GLU A 52 -11.64 -15.93 -0.86
N GLU A 53 -12.49 -14.95 -0.57
CA GLU A 53 -13.11 -14.12 -1.60
C GLU A 53 -12.26 -12.95 -2.04
N TRP A 54 -11.09 -12.76 -1.43
CA TRP A 54 -10.19 -11.67 -1.79
C TRP A 54 -9.18 -12.10 -2.84
N VAL A 55 -8.92 -11.20 -3.77
CA VAL A 55 -7.98 -11.40 -4.88
C VAL A 55 -6.85 -10.39 -4.72
N ILE A 56 -5.62 -10.88 -4.82
CA ILE A 56 -4.44 -10.03 -4.87
C ILE A 56 -4.18 -9.74 -6.35
N SER A 57 -4.44 -8.49 -6.78
CA SER A 57 -4.30 -8.10 -8.17
C SER A 57 -2.92 -7.55 -8.51
N GLU A 58 -2.18 -7.08 -7.51
CA GLU A 58 -0.82 -6.57 -7.71
C GLU A 58 0.01 -6.86 -6.46
N ASP A 59 1.21 -7.38 -6.66
CA ASP A 59 2.10 -7.72 -5.56
C ASP A 59 3.55 -7.60 -6.07
N SER A 60 4.09 -6.40 -5.93
CA SER A 60 5.45 -6.11 -6.34
C SER A 60 6.23 -5.44 -5.22
N GLU A 61 7.49 -5.10 -5.47
CA GLU A 61 8.33 -4.40 -4.49
C GLU A 61 7.81 -3.00 -4.15
N TYR A 62 6.97 -2.43 -5.01
CA TYR A 62 6.54 -1.04 -4.88
C TYR A 62 5.04 -0.87 -4.81
N SER A 63 4.28 -1.95 -5.01
CA SER A 63 2.83 -1.83 -5.09
C SER A 63 2.15 -3.13 -4.71
N PHE A 64 1.17 -3.00 -3.84
CA PHE A 64 0.32 -4.11 -3.44
C PHE A 64 -1.13 -3.66 -3.59
N GLU A 65 -1.95 -4.48 -4.25
CA GLU A 65 -3.37 -4.21 -4.40
C GLU A 65 -4.15 -5.50 -4.24
N ALA A 66 -5.21 -5.44 -3.44
CA ALA A 66 -6.12 -6.56 -3.25
C ALA A 66 -7.53 -6.04 -3.13
N TYR A 67 -8.50 -6.84 -3.52
CA TYR A 67 -9.91 -6.48 -3.43
C TYR A 67 -10.76 -7.72 -3.21
N GLU A 68 -11.97 -7.52 -2.68
CA GLU A 68 -12.94 -8.58 -2.55
C GLU A 68 -13.58 -8.85 -3.90
N ASP A 69 -13.59 -10.10 -4.34
CA ASP A 69 -14.15 -10.48 -5.64
C ASP A 69 -15.63 -10.10 -5.72
N GLY A 70 -15.98 -9.38 -6.77
CA GLY A 70 -17.32 -8.86 -6.95
C GLY A 70 -17.61 -7.55 -6.21
N TYR A 71 -16.70 -7.09 -5.35
CA TYR A 71 -16.90 -5.89 -4.53
C TYR A 71 -15.70 -4.95 -4.57
N TYR A 72 -15.09 -4.80 -5.74
CA TYR A 72 -13.90 -3.97 -5.93
C TYR A 72 -14.05 -2.55 -5.39
N TYR A 73 -15.19 -1.92 -5.65
CA TYR A 73 -15.42 -0.54 -5.23
C TYR A 73 -15.87 -0.41 -3.78
N ASP A 74 -16.16 -1.51 -3.13
CA ASP A 74 -16.61 -1.51 -1.74
C ASP A 74 -15.50 -1.94 -0.77
N ASN A 75 -14.71 -2.94 -1.17
CA ASN A 75 -13.65 -3.50 -0.33
C ASN A 75 -12.38 -3.66 -1.13
N HIS A 76 -11.39 -2.80 -0.83
CA HIS A 76 -10.20 -2.67 -1.64
C HIS A 76 -9.05 -2.18 -0.77
N SER A 77 -7.88 -2.74 -0.95
CA SER A 77 -6.68 -2.37 -0.21
C SER A 77 -5.56 -2.05 -1.19
N VAL A 78 -4.93 -0.90 -1.01
CA VAL A 78 -3.78 -0.48 -1.82
C VAL A 78 -2.67 0.01 -0.91
N VAL A 79 -1.46 -0.48 -1.12
CA VAL A 79 -0.25 0.02 -0.48
C VAL A 79 0.75 0.30 -1.58
N ARG A 80 1.29 1.50 -1.64
CA ARG A 80 2.26 1.87 -2.67
C ARG A 80 3.46 2.58 -2.09
N LEU A 81 4.62 2.26 -2.65
CA LEU A 81 5.87 2.94 -2.36
C LEU A 81 6.26 3.77 -3.57
N MET A 82 6.32 5.08 -3.40
CA MET A 82 6.61 6.01 -4.47
C MET A 82 7.90 6.78 -4.17
N THR A 83 8.61 7.14 -5.22
CA THR A 83 9.78 7.99 -5.11
C THR A 83 9.48 9.33 -5.74
N ILE A 84 9.68 10.39 -4.98
CA ILE A 84 9.52 11.76 -5.47
C ILE A 84 10.89 12.41 -5.46
N LYS A 85 11.28 12.90 -6.60
CA LYS A 85 12.55 13.62 -6.75
C LYS A 85 12.35 15.10 -6.49
N ILE A 86 13.08 15.62 -5.52
CA ILE A 86 13.06 17.04 -5.20
C ILE A 86 14.29 17.68 -5.84
N GLN A 87 14.07 18.71 -6.58
CA GLN A 87 15.14 19.45 -7.25
C GLN A 87 15.49 20.73 -6.51
#